data_49a3b0f831dc0f5096994f9c42eae47d
#
_entry.id   49a3b0f831dc0f5096994f9c42eae47d
#
_cell.length_a   1.000
_cell.length_b   1.000
_cell.length_c   1.000
_cell.angle_alpha   90.00
_cell.angle_beta   90.00
_cell.angle_gamma   90.00
#
_symmetry.space_group_name_H-M   'P 1'
#
loop_
_entity.id
_entity.type
_entity.pdbx_description
1 polymer ?
#
loop_
_entity_poly.entity_id
_entity_poly.type
_entity_poly.pdbx_seq_one_letter_code
_entity_poly.pdbx_strand_id
1 'polypeptide(L)'
;IQELNTKIRKNVFFIWYELPIDNDPIAIFTKVNLGKIPLTNSELIKALLLNKDNFSTDINKRQTEISVAWDRIEQGLRNDSFWYFLNEREQSGTRIDMIFDLLANEENTKFSTPISTNQNYFSFLVFLEKLNFSFNKEEFVKNLWDEVEKQYAEFQDWYSDLDKYHIIGYLV
;
A
#
# COMPACT_ATOMS: atom_id res chain seq x y z
N ILE A 1 -25.68 -19.45 -8.98
CA ILE A 1 -25.06 -19.45 -7.63
C ILE A 1 -24.75 -20.88 -7.17
N GLN A 2 -25.71 -21.83 -7.25
CA GLN A 2 -25.47 -23.24 -6.84
C GLN A 2 -24.41 -23.95 -7.68
N GLU A 3 -24.37 -23.72 -8.99
CA GLU A 3 -23.36 -24.30 -9.89
C GLU A 3 -21.95 -23.77 -9.57
N LEU A 4 -21.80 -22.47 -9.31
CA LEU A 4 -20.53 -21.85 -8.92
C LEU A 4 -20.04 -22.42 -7.57
N ASN A 5 -20.92 -22.54 -6.59
CA ASN A 5 -20.58 -23.12 -5.28
C ASN A 5 -20.12 -24.58 -5.42
N THR A 6 -20.75 -25.35 -6.28
CA THR A 6 -20.36 -26.75 -6.55
C THR A 6 -18.99 -26.83 -7.24
N LYS A 7 -18.71 -25.94 -8.21
CA LYS A 7 -17.40 -25.86 -8.87
C LYS A 7 -16.28 -25.44 -7.91
N ILE A 8 -16.54 -24.44 -7.05
CA ILE A 8 -15.57 -24.01 -6.03
C ILE A 8 -15.24 -25.16 -5.07
N ARG A 9 -16.25 -25.85 -4.55
CA ARG A 9 -16.04 -26.94 -3.59
C ARG A 9 -15.35 -28.16 -4.17
N LYS A 10 -15.54 -28.46 -5.47
CA LYS A 10 -15.01 -29.70 -6.09
C LYS A 10 -13.69 -29.48 -6.84
N ASN A 11 -13.47 -28.29 -7.38
CA ASN A 11 -12.37 -28.02 -8.33
C ASN A 11 -11.35 -26.99 -7.85
N VAL A 12 -11.54 -26.42 -6.66
CA VAL A 12 -10.58 -25.48 -6.08
C VAL A 12 -9.83 -26.19 -4.95
N PHE A 13 -8.52 -26.21 -5.05
CA PHE A 13 -7.61 -26.79 -4.07
C PHE A 13 -6.73 -25.69 -3.50
N PHE A 14 -6.50 -25.71 -2.19
CA PHE A 14 -5.60 -24.82 -1.51
C PHE A 14 -4.32 -25.56 -1.15
N ILE A 15 -3.18 -24.91 -1.39
CA ILE A 15 -1.90 -25.39 -0.88
C ILE A 15 -1.70 -24.72 0.48
N TRP A 16 -1.70 -25.53 1.54
CA TRP A 16 -1.38 -25.07 2.89
C TRP A 16 0.08 -25.37 3.17
N TYR A 17 0.83 -24.35 3.59
CA TYR A 17 2.22 -24.48 3.98
C TYR A 17 2.47 -23.72 5.28
N GLU A 18 2.88 -24.43 6.34
CA GLU A 18 3.26 -23.84 7.61
C GLU A 18 4.76 -23.55 7.61
N LEU A 19 5.12 -22.33 8.00
CA LEU A 19 6.50 -21.93 8.10
C LEU A 19 7.04 -22.34 9.48
N PRO A 20 8.26 -22.91 9.56
CA PRO A 20 8.96 -23.07 10.84
C PRO A 20 9.19 -21.71 11.49
N ILE A 21 9.10 -21.67 12.82
CA ILE A 21 9.14 -20.42 13.63
C ILE A 21 10.45 -19.63 13.43
N ASP A 22 11.53 -20.32 13.08
CA ASP A 22 12.87 -19.71 12.91
C ASP A 22 13.14 -19.12 11.51
N ASN A 23 12.17 -19.15 10.61
CA ASN A 23 12.33 -18.64 9.26
C ASN A 23 11.77 -17.22 9.12
N ASP A 24 12.48 -16.38 8.37
CA ASP A 24 11.98 -15.06 7.97
C ASP A 24 10.76 -15.22 7.01
N PRO A 25 9.56 -14.84 7.45
CA PRO A 25 8.35 -14.98 6.64
C PRO A 25 8.43 -14.22 5.32
N ILE A 26 9.13 -13.07 5.29
CA ILE A 26 9.27 -12.22 4.11
C ILE A 26 10.19 -12.89 3.09
N ALA A 27 11.32 -13.44 3.52
CA ALA A 27 12.24 -14.15 2.65
C ALA A 27 11.60 -15.38 2.01
N ILE A 28 10.80 -16.15 2.77
CA ILE A 28 10.10 -17.32 2.24
C ILE A 28 8.96 -16.92 1.31
N PHE A 29 8.18 -15.90 1.68
CA PHE A 29 7.12 -15.38 0.82
C PHE A 29 7.68 -14.92 -0.54
N THR A 30 8.80 -14.22 -0.52
CA THR A 30 9.52 -13.82 -1.74
C THR A 30 9.99 -15.03 -2.55
N LYS A 31 10.54 -16.07 -1.90
CA LYS A 31 10.97 -17.31 -2.57
C LYS A 31 9.80 -18.09 -3.19
N VAL A 32 8.67 -18.19 -2.51
CA VAL A 32 7.48 -18.88 -3.02
C VAL A 32 6.87 -18.15 -4.23
N ASN A 33 7.05 -16.83 -4.28
CA ASN A 33 6.63 -15.99 -5.42
C ASN A 33 7.66 -15.91 -6.56
N LEU A 34 8.85 -16.50 -6.41
CA LEU A 34 9.84 -16.59 -7.49
C LEU A 34 9.21 -17.36 -8.68
N GLY A 35 8.98 -16.64 -9.79
CA GLY A 35 8.32 -17.18 -10.99
C GLY A 35 6.86 -16.78 -11.17
N LYS A 36 6.26 -16.06 -10.21
CA LYS A 36 4.98 -15.35 -10.35
C LYS A 36 5.21 -13.87 -10.53
N ILE A 37 4.16 -13.13 -10.88
CA ILE A 37 4.21 -11.66 -10.87
C ILE A 37 4.52 -11.24 -9.43
N PRO A 38 5.65 -10.56 -9.19
CA PRO A 38 6.01 -10.14 -7.84
C PRO A 38 4.96 -9.17 -7.30
N LEU A 39 4.69 -9.25 -5.99
CA LEU A 39 3.83 -8.27 -5.34
C LEU A 39 4.46 -6.87 -5.42
N THR A 40 3.61 -5.88 -5.57
CA THR A 40 4.02 -4.48 -5.53
C THR A 40 4.24 -4.00 -4.08
N ASN A 41 4.89 -2.85 -3.90
CA ASN A 41 5.01 -2.21 -2.58
C ASN A 41 3.64 -2.02 -1.94
N SER A 42 2.68 -1.49 -2.69
CA SER A 42 1.34 -1.22 -2.19
C SER A 42 0.59 -2.48 -1.76
N GLU A 43 0.73 -3.60 -2.47
CA GLU A 43 0.11 -4.87 -2.05
C GLU A 43 0.67 -5.36 -0.72
N LEU A 44 1.98 -5.23 -0.51
CA LEU A 44 2.62 -5.56 0.77
C LEU A 44 2.20 -4.59 1.89
N ILE A 45 2.12 -3.29 1.58
CA ILE A 45 1.65 -2.27 2.53
C ILE A 45 0.17 -2.50 2.86
N LYS A 46 -0.68 -2.85 1.88
CA LYS A 46 -2.08 -3.21 2.12
C LYS A 46 -2.19 -4.38 3.10
N ALA A 47 -1.40 -5.42 2.90
CA ALA A 47 -1.34 -6.56 3.81
C ALA A 47 -0.84 -6.16 5.22
N LEU A 48 0.15 -5.28 5.29
CA LEU A 48 0.66 -4.73 6.55
C LEU A 48 -0.44 -3.97 7.31
N LEU A 49 -1.12 -3.04 6.66
CA LEU A 49 -2.16 -2.19 7.25
C LEU A 49 -3.39 -3.00 7.69
N LEU A 50 -3.78 -4.01 6.90
CA LEU A 50 -4.95 -4.84 7.18
C LEU A 50 -4.65 -6.03 8.10
N ASN A 51 -3.43 -6.18 8.64
CA ASN A 51 -3.12 -7.24 9.57
C ASN A 51 -3.98 -7.08 10.84
N LYS A 52 -4.73 -8.12 11.20
CA LYS A 52 -5.60 -8.15 12.39
C LYS A 52 -4.86 -7.84 13.69
N ASP A 53 -3.58 -8.22 13.76
CA ASP A 53 -2.76 -8.07 14.96
C ASP A 53 -2.37 -6.60 15.24
N ASN A 54 -2.70 -5.69 14.32
CA ASN A 54 -2.53 -4.25 14.52
C ASN A 54 -3.71 -3.60 15.27
N PHE A 55 -4.82 -4.30 15.44
CA PHE A 55 -6.05 -3.73 15.99
C PHE A 55 -6.43 -4.42 17.31
N SER A 56 -6.85 -3.62 18.28
CA SER A 56 -7.32 -4.09 19.58
C SER A 56 -8.84 -4.32 19.62
N THR A 57 -9.59 -3.48 18.90
CA THR A 57 -11.06 -3.51 18.85
C THR A 57 -11.57 -3.24 17.42
N ASP A 58 -12.81 -3.63 17.16
CA ASP A 58 -13.50 -3.32 15.89
C ASP A 58 -12.74 -3.69 14.61
N ILE A 59 -11.96 -4.76 14.66
CA ILE A 59 -11.04 -5.20 13.59
C ILE A 59 -11.71 -5.19 12.21
N ASN A 60 -12.84 -5.87 12.06
CA ASN A 60 -13.54 -5.97 10.78
C ASN A 60 -13.98 -4.59 10.25
N LYS A 61 -14.43 -3.70 11.14
CA LYS A 61 -14.84 -2.35 10.77
C LYS A 61 -13.66 -1.55 10.26
N ARG A 62 -12.54 -1.55 11.00
CA ARG A 62 -11.30 -0.84 10.62
C ARG A 62 -10.74 -1.34 9.30
N GLN A 63 -10.65 -2.65 9.13
CA GLN A 63 -10.19 -3.25 7.88
C GLN A 63 -11.10 -2.87 6.70
N THR A 64 -12.42 -2.84 6.91
CA THR A 64 -13.38 -2.45 5.86
C THR A 64 -13.25 -0.97 5.50
N GLU A 65 -13.12 -0.08 6.49
CA GLU A 65 -12.93 1.36 6.27
C GLU A 65 -11.70 1.62 5.41
N ILE A 66 -10.55 1.05 5.77
CA ILE A 66 -9.30 1.17 4.99
C ILE A 66 -9.47 0.58 3.60
N SER A 67 -10.07 -0.61 3.47
CA SER A 67 -10.22 -1.27 2.16
C SER A 67 -11.09 -0.48 1.20
N VAL A 68 -12.22 0.07 1.67
CA VAL A 68 -13.12 0.89 0.85
C VAL A 68 -12.45 2.19 0.42
N ALA A 69 -11.74 2.85 1.34
CA ALA A 69 -11.02 4.08 1.03
C ALA A 69 -9.84 3.80 0.09
N TRP A 70 -9.14 2.67 0.24
CA TRP A 70 -8.10 2.21 -0.68
C TRP A 70 -8.62 2.08 -2.12
N ASP A 71 -9.71 1.33 -2.28
CA ASP A 71 -10.29 1.07 -3.61
C ASP A 71 -10.75 2.38 -4.28
N ARG A 72 -11.27 3.35 -3.50
CA ARG A 72 -11.62 4.70 -3.97
C ARG A 72 -10.39 5.46 -4.49
N ILE A 73 -9.28 5.43 -3.76
CA ILE A 73 -8.03 6.09 -4.15
C ILE A 73 -7.46 5.45 -5.41
N GLU A 74 -7.36 4.12 -5.46
CA GLU A 74 -6.89 3.41 -6.65
C GLU A 74 -7.74 3.74 -7.88
N GLN A 75 -9.07 3.74 -7.72
CA GLN A 75 -9.98 4.07 -8.82
C GLN A 75 -9.79 5.51 -9.29
N GLY A 76 -9.61 6.45 -8.37
CA GLY A 76 -9.37 7.85 -8.72
C GLY A 76 -8.05 8.05 -9.48
N LEU A 77 -6.98 7.38 -9.04
CA LEU A 77 -5.67 7.43 -9.68
C LEU A 77 -5.65 6.73 -11.06
N ARG A 78 -6.64 5.89 -11.40
CA ARG A 78 -6.78 5.30 -12.74
C ARG A 78 -7.24 6.31 -13.79
N ASN A 79 -7.71 7.49 -13.41
CA ASN A 79 -8.02 8.55 -14.36
C ASN A 79 -6.71 9.05 -14.99
N ASP A 80 -6.52 8.82 -16.28
CA ASP A 80 -5.29 9.16 -16.98
C ASP A 80 -5.02 10.67 -17.00
N SER A 81 -6.05 11.51 -17.15
CA SER A 81 -5.87 12.96 -17.10
C SER A 81 -5.37 13.44 -15.74
N PHE A 82 -5.86 12.84 -14.66
CA PHE A 82 -5.38 13.12 -13.31
C PHE A 82 -3.97 12.55 -13.08
N TRP A 83 -3.72 11.32 -13.55
CA TRP A 83 -2.42 10.69 -13.42
C TRP A 83 -1.30 11.46 -14.11
N TYR A 84 -1.48 11.82 -15.39
CA TYR A 84 -0.47 12.55 -16.15
C TYR A 84 -0.34 14.03 -15.77
N PHE A 85 -1.28 14.56 -15.00
CA PHE A 85 -1.08 15.84 -14.31
C PHE A 85 -0.08 15.73 -13.15
N LEU A 86 -0.03 14.57 -12.47
CA LEU A 86 0.86 14.33 -11.33
C LEU A 86 2.21 13.73 -11.74
N ASN A 87 2.28 13.09 -12.90
CA ASN A 87 3.44 12.31 -13.33
C ASN A 87 3.70 12.44 -14.82
N GLU A 88 4.94 12.66 -15.21
CA GLU A 88 5.33 12.71 -16.62
C GLU A 88 5.25 11.33 -17.32
N ARG A 89 5.33 10.24 -16.59
CA ARG A 89 5.50 8.88 -17.13
C ARG A 89 4.59 7.88 -16.47
N GLU A 90 4.29 6.79 -17.19
CA GLU A 90 3.71 5.60 -16.58
C GLU A 90 4.68 5.01 -15.57
N GLN A 91 4.17 4.63 -14.40
CA GLN A 91 4.96 4.02 -13.34
C GLN A 91 4.83 2.50 -13.39
N SER A 92 5.91 1.78 -13.13
CA SER A 92 5.86 0.33 -12.91
C SER A 92 5.22 0.04 -11.55
N GLY A 93 4.19 -0.78 -11.50
CA GLY A 93 3.46 -1.09 -10.28
C GLY A 93 2.04 -0.51 -10.29
N THR A 94 1.50 -0.32 -9.12
CA THR A 94 0.19 0.33 -8.96
C THR A 94 0.36 1.84 -8.77
N ARG A 95 -0.58 2.63 -9.29
CA ARG A 95 -0.47 4.10 -9.22
C ARG A 95 -0.50 4.64 -7.78
N ILE A 96 -1.06 3.91 -6.84
CA ILE A 96 -1.05 4.26 -5.42
C ILE A 96 0.35 4.15 -4.79
N ASP A 97 1.27 3.37 -5.40
CA ASP A 97 2.66 3.27 -4.94
C ASP A 97 3.32 4.65 -4.85
N MET A 98 2.97 5.59 -5.74
CA MET A 98 3.47 6.97 -5.71
C MET A 98 3.22 7.66 -4.36
N ILE A 99 2.03 7.50 -3.78
CA ILE A 99 1.71 8.11 -2.48
C ILE A 99 2.56 7.46 -1.38
N PHE A 100 2.68 6.15 -1.40
CA PHE A 100 3.51 5.44 -0.42
C PHE A 100 4.98 5.76 -0.55
N ASP A 101 5.50 5.90 -1.77
CA ASP A 101 6.90 6.28 -2.01
C ASP A 101 7.18 7.70 -1.50
N LEU A 102 6.26 8.64 -1.71
CA LEU A 102 6.37 10.00 -1.19
C LEU A 102 6.46 10.00 0.35
N LEU A 103 5.49 9.36 1.00
CA LEU A 103 5.43 9.30 2.46
C LEU A 103 6.62 8.51 3.05
N ALA A 104 7.03 7.42 2.41
CA ALA A 104 8.17 6.64 2.85
C ALA A 104 9.49 7.42 2.73
N ASN A 105 9.69 8.20 1.66
CA ASN A 105 10.86 9.04 1.52
C ASN A 105 10.93 10.07 2.64
N GLU A 106 9.82 10.74 2.98
CA GLU A 106 9.78 11.67 4.09
C GLU A 106 10.12 10.98 5.42
N GLU A 107 9.47 9.85 5.70
CA GLU A 107 9.70 9.10 6.94
C GLU A 107 11.12 8.54 7.06
N ASN A 108 11.70 8.09 5.96
CA ASN A 108 13.04 7.53 5.92
C ASN A 108 14.12 8.55 6.33
N THR A 109 13.90 9.85 6.09
CA THR A 109 14.81 10.91 6.53
C THR A 109 14.90 11.02 8.05
N LYS A 110 13.91 10.52 8.78
CA LYS A 110 13.84 10.55 10.24
C LYS A 110 14.59 9.38 10.90
N PHE A 111 15.04 8.40 10.12
CA PHE A 111 15.80 7.25 10.62
C PHE A 111 17.26 7.61 10.88
N SER A 112 17.82 7.09 11.97
CA SER A 112 19.26 7.22 12.28
C SER A 112 20.13 6.56 11.20
N THR A 113 19.63 5.48 10.60
CA THR A 113 20.25 4.79 9.46
C THR A 113 19.18 4.63 8.39
N PRO A 114 19.13 5.54 7.40
CA PRO A 114 18.14 5.49 6.35
C PRO A 114 18.25 4.21 5.51
N ILE A 115 17.09 3.67 5.11
CA ILE A 115 17.00 2.55 4.17
C ILE A 115 17.34 3.07 2.76
N SER A 116 18.09 2.29 1.98
CA SER A 116 18.42 2.67 0.61
C SER A 116 17.16 2.73 -0.27
N THR A 117 16.94 3.85 -0.94
CA THR A 117 15.80 4.05 -1.85
C THR A 117 15.82 3.13 -3.07
N ASN A 118 17.00 2.58 -3.41
CA ASN A 118 17.14 1.59 -4.49
C ASN A 118 16.84 0.15 -4.06
N GLN A 119 16.47 -0.05 -2.80
CA GLN A 119 16.14 -1.39 -2.30
C GLN A 119 14.74 -1.80 -2.77
N ASN A 120 14.62 -3.05 -3.23
CA ASN A 120 13.31 -3.61 -3.55
C ASN A 120 12.37 -3.50 -2.34
N TYR A 121 11.14 -3.11 -2.60
CA TYR A 121 10.12 -2.90 -1.57
C TYR A 121 10.46 -1.80 -0.55
N PHE A 122 11.15 -0.75 -1.00
CA PHE A 122 11.60 0.35 -0.16
C PHE A 122 10.51 0.89 0.75
N SER A 123 9.37 1.31 0.20
CA SER A 123 8.27 1.92 0.95
C SER A 123 7.67 0.96 1.98
N PHE A 124 7.52 -0.31 1.59
CA PHE A 124 7.07 -1.36 2.52
C PHE A 124 8.06 -1.54 3.68
N LEU A 125 9.36 -1.58 3.41
CA LEU A 125 10.38 -1.77 4.45
C LEU A 125 10.41 -0.59 5.43
N VAL A 126 10.26 0.65 4.96
CA VAL A 126 10.18 1.83 5.80
C VAL A 126 9.00 1.74 6.78
N PHE A 127 7.81 1.40 6.27
CA PHE A 127 6.63 1.30 7.13
C PHE A 127 6.65 0.08 8.05
N LEU A 128 7.22 -1.04 7.60
CA LEU A 128 7.43 -2.22 8.44
C LEU A 128 8.34 -1.90 9.63
N GLU A 129 9.46 -1.22 9.37
CA GLU A 129 10.41 -0.79 10.39
C GLU A 129 9.71 0.12 11.42
N LYS A 130 8.98 1.14 10.96
CA LYS A 130 8.21 2.02 11.85
C LYS A 130 7.15 1.30 12.66
N LEU A 131 6.41 0.37 12.05
CA LEU A 131 5.41 -0.42 12.76
C LEU A 131 6.05 -1.27 13.86
N ASN A 132 7.21 -1.87 13.58
CA ASN A 132 7.93 -2.70 14.56
C ASN A 132 8.43 -1.91 15.76
N PHE A 133 8.81 -0.65 15.58
CA PHE A 133 9.23 0.25 16.67
C PHE A 133 8.06 1.02 17.30
N SER A 134 6.85 0.89 16.79
CA SER A 134 5.70 1.58 17.35
C SER A 134 5.18 0.91 18.61
N PHE A 135 4.98 1.68 19.67
CA PHE A 135 4.35 1.22 20.90
C PHE A 135 2.86 0.91 20.71
N ASN A 136 2.21 1.63 19.82
CA ASN A 136 0.80 1.48 19.50
C ASN A 136 0.62 1.28 18.00
N LYS A 137 0.49 0.02 17.59
CA LYS A 137 0.34 -0.36 16.18
C LYS A 137 -0.95 0.19 15.57
N GLU A 138 -2.05 0.18 16.31
CA GLU A 138 -3.34 0.69 15.83
C GLU A 138 -3.27 2.18 15.53
N GLU A 139 -2.65 2.96 16.40
CA GLU A 139 -2.44 4.38 16.19
C GLU A 139 -1.52 4.66 15.00
N PHE A 140 -0.45 3.87 14.86
CA PHE A 140 0.44 3.96 13.70
C PHE A 140 -0.31 3.72 12.39
N VAL A 141 -1.09 2.63 12.30
CA VAL A 141 -1.88 2.30 11.12
C VAL A 141 -2.87 3.41 10.79
N LYS A 142 -3.55 3.94 11.81
CA LYS A 142 -4.49 5.04 11.64
C LYS A 142 -3.79 6.29 11.10
N ASN A 143 -2.69 6.70 11.73
CA ASN A 143 -1.97 7.92 11.33
C ASN A 143 -1.40 7.81 9.91
N LEU A 144 -0.81 6.66 9.56
CA LEU A 144 -0.32 6.42 8.21
C LEU A 144 -1.46 6.48 7.19
N TRP A 145 -2.61 5.88 7.51
CA TRP A 145 -3.75 5.91 6.61
C TRP A 145 -4.34 7.31 6.46
N ASP A 146 -4.46 8.05 7.54
CA ASP A 146 -4.92 9.46 7.54
C ASP A 146 -3.98 10.33 6.65
N GLU A 147 -2.66 10.10 6.70
CA GLU A 147 -1.71 10.81 5.81
C GLU A 147 -1.87 10.41 4.34
N VAL A 148 -2.15 9.14 4.03
CA VAL A 148 -2.44 8.69 2.65
C VAL A 148 -3.69 9.38 2.10
N GLU A 149 -4.78 9.41 2.87
CA GLU A 149 -6.02 10.07 2.45
C GLU A 149 -5.82 11.59 2.28
N LYS A 150 -5.08 12.20 3.18
CA LYS A 150 -4.74 13.64 3.11
C LYS A 150 -3.92 13.95 1.86
N GLN A 151 -2.87 13.17 1.59
CA GLN A 151 -2.03 13.37 0.39
C GLN A 151 -2.83 13.21 -0.90
N TYR A 152 -3.71 12.21 -0.96
CA TYR A 152 -4.62 12.04 -2.09
C TYR A 152 -5.59 13.22 -2.26
N ALA A 153 -6.16 13.72 -1.16
CA ALA A 153 -7.05 14.89 -1.19
C ALA A 153 -6.31 16.17 -1.66
N GLU A 154 -5.06 16.36 -1.26
CA GLU A 154 -4.22 17.45 -1.75
C GLU A 154 -3.99 17.36 -3.26
N PHE A 155 -3.71 16.17 -3.79
CA PHE A 155 -3.57 15.97 -5.23
C PHE A 155 -4.86 16.27 -6.00
N GLN A 156 -6.01 15.87 -5.44
CA GLN A 156 -7.32 16.19 -6.03
C GLN A 156 -7.60 17.70 -6.02
N ASP A 157 -7.24 18.38 -4.94
CA ASP A 157 -7.37 19.83 -4.83
C ASP A 157 -6.49 20.56 -5.86
N TRP A 158 -5.25 20.12 -6.06
CA TRP A 158 -4.37 20.68 -7.10
C TRP A 158 -4.92 20.48 -8.51
N TYR A 159 -5.51 19.34 -8.78
CA TYR A 159 -6.07 19.03 -10.09
C TYR A 159 -7.38 19.78 -10.38
N SER A 160 -8.21 20.02 -9.36
CA SER A 160 -9.54 20.62 -9.51
C SER A 160 -9.53 22.15 -9.45
N ASP A 161 -8.55 22.75 -8.79
CA ASP A 161 -8.36 24.20 -8.72
C ASP A 161 -7.55 24.69 -9.91
N LEU A 162 -8.16 25.53 -10.76
CA LEU A 162 -7.54 26.01 -12.02
C LEU A 162 -6.23 26.76 -11.79
N ASP A 163 -6.13 27.55 -10.73
CA ASP A 163 -4.91 28.32 -10.45
C ASP A 163 -3.78 27.38 -10.03
N LYS A 164 -4.07 26.42 -9.15
CA LYS A 164 -3.12 25.39 -8.72
C LYS A 164 -2.73 24.47 -9.88
N TYR A 165 -3.71 24.05 -10.70
CA TYR A 165 -3.47 23.24 -11.88
C TYR A 165 -2.42 23.86 -12.81
N HIS A 166 -2.57 25.15 -13.11
CA HIS A 166 -1.63 25.86 -13.99
C HIS A 166 -0.25 26.03 -13.36
N ILE A 167 -0.19 26.34 -12.07
CA ILE A 167 1.08 26.51 -11.37
C ILE A 167 1.85 25.18 -11.30
N ILE A 168 1.19 24.11 -10.91
CA ILE A 168 1.82 22.78 -10.75
C ILE A 168 2.15 22.19 -12.12
N GLY A 169 1.25 22.25 -13.10
CA GLY A 169 1.52 21.77 -14.46
C GLY A 169 2.62 22.54 -15.20
N TYR A 170 3.04 23.70 -14.69
CA TYR A 170 4.23 24.40 -15.18
C TYR A 170 5.54 23.89 -14.52
N LEU A 171 5.44 23.29 -13.32
CA LEU A 171 6.59 22.82 -12.53
C LEU A 171 6.93 21.34 -12.78
N VAL A 172 5.95 20.56 -13.27
CA VAL A 172 6.09 19.16 -13.65
C VAL A 172 6.39 19.05 -15.14
#